data_5d182770bfaf8cd5c39a4deb57119c75
#
_entry.id   5d182770bfaf8cd5c39a4deb57119c75
#
_cell.length_a   1.000
_cell.length_b   1.000
_cell.length_c   1.000
_cell.angle_alpha   90.00
_cell.angle_beta   90.00
_cell.angle_gamma   90.00
#
_symmetry.space_group_name_H-M   'P 1'
#
loop_
_entity.id
_entity.type
_entity.pdbx_description
1 polymer ?
#
loop_
_entity_poly.entity_id
_entity_poly.type
_entity_poly.pdbx_seq_one_letter_code
_entity_poly.pdbx_strand_id
1 'polypeptide(L)'
;MPFLILVAVAPGVAGAVLGIPLLILFGGIFLAVNLLLYPFGMGYFVPPVPTPELAGYEVVVEHQKALSELRWHVAAQREEILQGIDNQLALGDTAGAVQVIQGLKVLNDPEILRLEKVAQERMKEAQRLRKQWMQYRAEDGQTDALIRDSLAKMKEEERKRGVWQEKMAAQIAKRDAALRFLVSQKDRVGGIVWYQDRSTPPGREQEPIFLVIRDGRHARDESQEGLHLGLQVHRRQKVAPRKGAARDVKVSVLADGKDLGFYLHAREDLDGLWWSDNALDDYDGLERLDRLLQARKVVLRFVDGQRVVEVPVSPRARTAMRHVRDAYQAMNALKWLEFRGP
;
A
#
# COMPACT_ATOMS: atom_id res chain seq x y z
N MET A 1 -27.03 33.92 11.59
CA MET A 1 -26.11 34.36 12.68
C MET A 1 -25.46 33.24 13.47
N PRO A 2 -26.10 32.18 13.94
CA PRO A 2 -25.40 31.13 14.71
C PRO A 2 -24.33 30.37 13.87
N PHE A 3 -24.48 30.30 12.56
CA PHE A 3 -23.53 29.58 11.67
C PHE A 3 -22.15 30.24 11.56
N LEU A 4 -22.07 31.57 11.61
CA LEU A 4 -20.81 32.33 11.53
C LEU A 4 -19.96 32.21 12.80
N ILE A 5 -20.62 32.13 13.96
CA ILE A 5 -19.93 31.89 15.22
C ILE A 5 -19.36 30.47 15.25
N LEU A 6 -20.09 29.50 14.69
CA LEU A 6 -19.64 28.10 14.62
C LEU A 6 -18.40 27.93 13.73
N VAL A 7 -18.35 28.62 12.59
CA VAL A 7 -17.20 28.59 11.68
C VAL A 7 -15.96 29.27 12.27
N ALA A 8 -16.15 30.34 13.05
CA ALA A 8 -15.04 31.04 13.69
C ALA A 8 -14.51 30.30 14.95
N VAL A 9 -15.40 29.61 15.65
CA VAL A 9 -15.03 28.88 16.89
C VAL A 9 -14.48 27.49 16.59
N ALA A 10 -14.92 26.84 15.49
CA ALA A 10 -14.48 25.51 15.13
C ALA A 10 -12.95 25.33 15.00
N PRO A 11 -12.19 26.23 14.35
CA PRO A 11 -10.73 26.12 14.29
C PRO A 11 -10.07 26.31 15.65
N GLY A 12 -10.62 27.19 16.50
CA GLY A 12 -10.11 27.42 17.86
C GLY A 12 -10.32 26.18 18.74
N VAL A 13 -11.51 25.59 18.68
CA VAL A 13 -11.83 24.36 19.41
C VAL A 13 -11.03 23.17 18.88
N ALA A 14 -10.89 23.02 17.56
CA ALA A 14 -10.05 22.01 16.96
C ALA A 14 -8.57 22.18 17.37
N GLY A 15 -8.08 23.42 17.44
CA GLY A 15 -6.74 23.73 17.91
C GLY A 15 -6.52 23.39 19.39
N ALA A 16 -7.51 23.61 20.22
CA ALA A 16 -7.47 23.25 21.64
C ALA A 16 -7.46 21.75 21.85
N VAL A 17 -8.27 20.99 21.08
CA VAL A 17 -8.34 19.52 21.13
C VAL A 17 -7.08 18.89 20.58
N LEU A 18 -6.49 19.47 19.52
CA LEU A 18 -5.28 18.95 18.88
C LEU A 18 -3.98 19.49 19.45
N GLY A 19 -4.06 20.44 20.43
CA GLY A 19 -2.88 21.04 21.06
C GLY A 19 -2.03 21.88 20.10
N ILE A 20 -2.62 22.43 19.04
CA ILE A 20 -1.92 23.22 18.02
C ILE A 20 -2.13 24.72 18.32
N PRO A 21 -1.16 25.40 18.95
CA PRO A 21 -1.34 26.82 19.42
C PRO A 21 -1.60 27.78 18.25
N LEU A 22 -1.12 27.48 17.06
CA LEU A 22 -1.31 28.31 15.87
C LEU A 22 -2.78 28.35 15.41
N LEU A 23 -3.52 27.26 15.51
CA LEU A 23 -4.94 27.18 15.16
C LEU A 23 -5.82 27.96 16.17
N ILE A 24 -5.43 27.96 17.44
CA ILE A 24 -6.11 28.75 18.49
C ILE A 24 -5.91 30.23 18.21
N LEU A 25 -4.69 30.64 17.86
CA LEU A 25 -4.35 32.03 17.55
C LEU A 25 -5.12 32.53 16.32
N PHE A 26 -5.15 31.74 15.22
CA PHE A 26 -5.89 32.09 14.02
C PHE A 26 -7.41 32.15 14.25
N GLY A 27 -7.97 31.23 15.01
CA GLY A 27 -9.39 31.24 15.38
C GLY A 27 -9.74 32.49 16.21
N GLY A 28 -8.86 32.89 17.18
CA GLY A 28 -9.03 34.08 17.99
C GLY A 28 -8.94 35.38 17.18
N ILE A 29 -7.94 35.50 16.31
CA ILE A 29 -7.77 36.67 15.44
C ILE A 29 -8.94 36.82 14.49
N PHE A 30 -9.42 35.72 13.86
CA PHE A 30 -10.55 35.74 12.95
C PHE A 30 -11.84 36.16 13.66
N LEU A 31 -12.09 35.68 14.86
CA LEU A 31 -13.23 36.06 15.68
C LEU A 31 -13.16 37.58 16.07
N ALA A 32 -11.99 38.06 16.49
CA ALA A 32 -11.79 39.45 16.87
C ALA A 32 -11.98 40.41 15.69
N VAL A 33 -11.45 40.07 14.51
CA VAL A 33 -11.62 40.88 13.28
C VAL A 33 -13.09 40.94 12.86
N ASN A 34 -13.81 39.82 12.90
CA ASN A 34 -15.24 39.81 12.55
C ASN A 34 -16.11 40.59 13.55
N LEU A 35 -15.79 40.51 14.85
CA LEU A 35 -16.48 41.30 15.89
C LEU A 35 -16.22 42.83 15.75
N LEU A 36 -15.03 43.20 15.32
CA LEU A 36 -14.64 44.61 15.14
C LEU A 36 -15.27 45.23 13.88
N LEU A 37 -15.45 44.44 12.82
CA LEU A 37 -16.01 44.90 11.55
C LEU A 37 -17.55 44.80 11.47
N TYR A 38 -18.15 44.06 12.40
CA TYR A 38 -19.61 43.86 12.45
C TYR A 38 -20.43 45.15 12.52
N PRO A 39 -20.06 46.21 13.35
CA PRO A 39 -20.82 47.46 13.41
C PRO A 39 -20.80 48.28 12.12
N PHE A 40 -19.83 48.04 11.25
CA PHE A 40 -19.64 48.79 10.00
C PHE A 40 -20.28 48.11 8.79
N GLY A 41 -21.05 47.05 8.98
CA GLY A 41 -21.64 46.30 7.86
C GLY A 41 -20.59 45.55 7.01
N MET A 42 -19.32 45.63 7.38
CA MET A 42 -18.18 44.99 6.70
C MET A 42 -17.80 43.65 7.34
N GLY A 43 -18.62 43.16 8.27
CA GLY A 43 -18.42 41.88 8.97
C GLY A 43 -18.60 40.62 8.07
N TYR A 44 -18.45 40.82 6.79
CA TYR A 44 -18.46 39.75 5.80
C TYR A 44 -17.13 39.63 5.06
N PHE A 45 -16.00 39.81 5.75
CA PHE A 45 -14.83 39.11 5.28
C PHE A 45 -14.95 37.64 5.66
N VAL A 46 -15.97 37.02 5.11
CA VAL A 46 -15.87 35.61 4.83
C VAL A 46 -14.80 35.55 3.75
N PRO A 47 -13.61 34.98 4.00
CA PRO A 47 -12.72 34.62 2.90
C PRO A 47 -13.65 33.89 1.93
N PRO A 48 -13.58 34.14 0.63
CA PRO A 48 -14.48 33.51 -0.34
C PRO A 48 -14.55 32.06 0.06
N VAL A 49 -15.75 31.65 0.52
CA VAL A 49 -15.97 30.26 0.88
C VAL A 49 -15.50 29.54 -0.34
N PRO A 50 -14.40 28.82 -0.23
CA PRO A 50 -13.96 28.08 -1.37
C PRO A 50 -15.20 27.37 -1.87
N THR A 51 -15.53 27.54 -3.14
CA THR A 51 -16.58 26.80 -3.79
C THR A 51 -16.44 25.34 -3.37
N PRO A 52 -17.51 24.54 -3.29
CA PRO A 52 -17.43 23.14 -2.83
C PRO A 52 -16.39 22.29 -3.59
N GLU A 53 -15.79 22.82 -4.61
CA GLU A 53 -14.63 22.31 -5.33
C GLU A 53 -13.29 22.53 -4.58
N LEU A 54 -13.31 23.20 -3.44
CA LEU A 54 -12.10 23.57 -2.73
C LEU A 54 -11.73 22.55 -1.65
N ALA A 55 -10.44 22.31 -1.63
CA ALA A 55 -9.62 21.35 -0.87
C ALA A 55 -10.18 20.84 0.49
N GLY A 56 -10.99 21.63 1.20
CA GLY A 56 -11.61 21.21 2.46
C GLY A 56 -12.76 20.22 2.29
N TYR A 57 -13.56 20.34 1.21
CA TYR A 57 -14.64 19.40 0.93
C TYR A 57 -14.10 18.07 0.39
N GLU A 58 -13.08 18.15 -0.45
CA GLU A 58 -12.36 16.96 -0.94
C GLU A 58 -11.74 16.18 0.21
N VAL A 59 -11.09 16.86 1.16
CA VAL A 59 -10.53 16.23 2.35
C VAL A 59 -11.60 15.54 3.21
N VAL A 60 -12.77 16.18 3.39
CA VAL A 60 -13.87 15.57 4.13
C VAL A 60 -14.46 14.38 3.39
N VAL A 61 -14.64 14.48 2.06
CA VAL A 61 -15.14 13.39 1.22
C VAL A 61 -14.14 12.25 1.18
N GLU A 62 -12.83 12.53 1.02
CA GLU A 62 -11.77 11.52 1.07
C GLU A 62 -11.71 10.85 2.45
N HIS A 63 -11.84 11.63 3.52
CA HIS A 63 -11.87 11.08 4.88
C HIS A 63 -13.10 10.20 5.12
N GLN A 64 -14.28 10.62 4.67
CA GLN A 64 -15.50 9.80 4.74
C GLN A 64 -15.39 8.53 3.89
N LYS A 65 -14.79 8.65 2.71
CA LYS A 65 -14.53 7.51 1.83
C LYS A 65 -13.53 6.53 2.49
N ALA A 66 -12.45 7.03 3.03
CA ALA A 66 -11.47 6.22 3.77
C ALA A 66 -12.10 5.54 4.99
N LEU A 67 -12.94 6.24 5.74
CA LEU A 67 -13.71 5.67 6.86
C LEU A 67 -14.71 4.59 6.39
N SER A 68 -15.36 4.80 5.25
CA SER A 68 -16.30 3.81 4.71
C SER A 68 -15.57 2.57 4.18
N GLU A 69 -14.43 2.75 3.55
CA GLU A 69 -13.55 1.65 3.12
C GLU A 69 -13.00 0.88 4.33
N LEU A 70 -12.55 1.59 5.37
CA LEU A 70 -12.10 0.98 6.63
C LEU A 70 -13.22 0.18 7.29
N ARG A 71 -14.44 0.76 7.39
CA ARG A 71 -15.62 0.06 7.92
C ARG A 71 -15.94 -1.21 7.14
N TRP A 72 -15.86 -1.13 5.82
CA TRP A 72 -16.12 -2.29 4.97
C TRP A 72 -15.08 -3.38 5.15
N HIS A 73 -13.77 -3.04 5.19
CA HIS A 73 -12.70 -3.98 5.44
C HIS A 73 -12.80 -4.62 6.82
N VAL A 74 -13.07 -3.80 7.85
CA VAL A 74 -13.22 -4.31 9.22
C VAL A 74 -14.49 -5.17 9.32
N ALA A 75 -15.58 -4.85 8.64
CA ALA A 75 -16.78 -5.67 8.64
C ALA A 75 -16.54 -7.03 7.95
N ALA A 76 -15.76 -7.05 6.88
CA ALA A 76 -15.41 -8.29 6.16
C ALA A 76 -14.49 -9.21 6.97
N GLN A 77 -13.61 -8.66 7.82
CA GLN A 77 -12.64 -9.42 8.62
C GLN A 77 -12.92 -9.29 10.13
N ARG A 78 -14.13 -8.92 10.50
CA ARG A 78 -14.47 -8.55 11.88
C ARG A 78 -14.14 -9.65 12.89
N GLU A 79 -14.52 -10.88 12.59
CA GLU A 79 -14.28 -12.03 13.49
C GLU A 79 -12.79 -12.30 13.65
N GLU A 80 -12.02 -12.24 12.57
CA GLU A 80 -10.58 -12.47 12.59
C GLU A 80 -9.85 -11.38 13.39
N ILE A 81 -10.25 -10.11 13.21
CA ILE A 81 -9.70 -8.98 13.97
C ILE A 81 -10.00 -9.12 15.47
N LEU A 82 -11.25 -9.43 15.83
CA LEU A 82 -11.64 -9.62 17.22
C LEU A 82 -10.90 -10.80 17.86
N GLN A 83 -10.79 -11.92 17.14
CA GLN A 83 -10.04 -13.08 17.57
C GLN A 83 -8.54 -12.78 17.69
N GLY A 84 -7.99 -11.99 16.78
CA GLY A 84 -6.61 -11.51 16.83
C GLY A 84 -6.33 -10.69 18.10
N ILE A 85 -7.22 -9.76 18.45
CA ILE A 85 -7.13 -8.96 19.69
C ILE A 85 -7.25 -9.84 20.92
N ASP A 86 -8.21 -10.75 20.95
CA ASP A 86 -8.39 -11.70 22.06
C ASP A 86 -7.16 -12.59 22.25
N ASN A 87 -6.57 -13.09 21.16
CA ASN A 87 -5.34 -13.87 21.19
C ASN A 87 -4.15 -13.05 21.74
N GLN A 88 -4.00 -11.79 21.31
CA GLN A 88 -2.97 -10.90 21.84
C GLN A 88 -3.16 -10.67 23.34
N LEU A 89 -4.40 -10.43 23.79
CA LEU A 89 -4.74 -10.31 25.20
C LEU A 89 -4.48 -11.61 25.97
N ALA A 90 -4.79 -12.77 25.40
CA ALA A 90 -4.53 -14.07 26.00
C ALA A 90 -3.03 -14.36 26.16
N LEU A 91 -2.23 -13.95 25.18
CA LEU A 91 -0.76 -14.07 25.20
C LEU A 91 -0.06 -13.02 26.07
N GLY A 92 -0.83 -12.07 26.65
CA GLY A 92 -0.28 -11.00 27.51
C GLY A 92 0.29 -9.82 26.73
N ASP A 93 0.17 -9.78 25.39
CA ASP A 93 0.54 -8.60 24.58
C ASP A 93 -0.54 -7.53 24.64
N THR A 94 -0.74 -6.99 25.83
CA THR A 94 -1.75 -5.96 26.09
C THR A 94 -1.43 -4.66 25.34
N ALA A 95 -0.16 -4.37 25.10
CA ALA A 95 0.25 -3.16 24.40
C ALA A 95 -0.10 -3.24 22.91
N GLY A 96 0.17 -4.37 22.26
CA GLY A 96 -0.22 -4.62 20.87
C GLY A 96 -1.74 -4.58 20.70
N ALA A 97 -2.48 -5.25 21.60
CA ALA A 97 -3.94 -5.21 21.60
C ALA A 97 -4.50 -3.79 21.73
N VAL A 98 -3.97 -2.97 22.65
CA VAL A 98 -4.38 -1.56 22.82
C VAL A 98 -4.10 -0.74 21.55
N GLN A 99 -2.97 -0.94 20.89
CA GLN A 99 -2.64 -0.23 19.66
C GLN A 99 -3.62 -0.54 18.54
N VAL A 100 -3.97 -1.81 18.34
CA VAL A 100 -4.98 -2.22 17.36
C VAL A 100 -6.35 -1.64 17.71
N ILE A 101 -6.77 -1.74 18.96
CA ILE A 101 -8.04 -1.20 19.45
C ILE A 101 -8.12 0.31 19.24
N GLN A 102 -7.05 1.06 19.52
CA GLN A 102 -7.01 2.51 19.30
C GLN A 102 -7.19 2.88 17.83
N GLY A 103 -6.56 2.13 16.90
CA GLY A 103 -6.74 2.32 15.46
C GLY A 103 -8.18 2.08 15.00
N LEU A 104 -8.89 1.18 15.66
CA LEU A 104 -10.26 0.78 15.31
C LEU A 104 -11.34 1.55 16.09
N LYS A 105 -10.98 2.33 17.09
CA LYS A 105 -11.92 3.08 17.95
C LYS A 105 -12.81 4.05 17.19
N VAL A 106 -12.30 4.58 16.06
CA VAL A 106 -13.05 5.47 15.15
C VAL A 106 -14.32 4.81 14.59
N LEU A 107 -14.38 3.47 14.58
CA LEU A 107 -15.51 2.70 14.08
C LEU A 107 -16.68 2.63 15.04
N ASN A 108 -16.43 2.91 16.33
CA ASN A 108 -17.42 2.88 17.42
C ASN A 108 -18.15 1.52 17.54
N ASP A 109 -17.43 0.41 17.26
CA ASP A 109 -17.97 -0.95 17.40
C ASP A 109 -18.04 -1.34 18.88
N PRO A 110 -19.19 -1.83 19.38
CA PRO A 110 -19.40 -2.15 20.79
C PRO A 110 -18.48 -3.25 21.32
N GLU A 111 -18.10 -4.23 20.49
CA GLU A 111 -17.16 -5.29 20.90
C GLU A 111 -15.73 -4.77 21.01
N ILE A 112 -15.30 -3.90 20.12
CA ILE A 112 -14.00 -3.24 20.20
C ILE A 112 -13.92 -2.39 21.48
N LEU A 113 -14.99 -1.66 21.81
CA LEU A 113 -15.08 -0.90 23.07
C LEU A 113 -15.08 -1.79 24.30
N ARG A 114 -15.68 -3.00 24.24
CA ARG A 114 -15.61 -4.01 25.29
C ARG A 114 -14.17 -4.51 25.48
N LEU A 115 -13.50 -4.85 24.40
CA LEU A 115 -12.10 -5.28 24.41
C LEU A 115 -11.15 -4.19 24.92
N GLU A 116 -11.43 -2.91 24.63
CA GLU A 116 -10.69 -1.78 25.21
C GLU A 116 -10.74 -1.80 26.74
N LYS A 117 -11.93 -2.00 27.32
CA LYS A 117 -12.07 -2.08 28.77
C LYS A 117 -11.30 -3.28 29.35
N VAL A 118 -11.39 -4.44 28.70
CA VAL A 118 -10.65 -5.64 29.12
C VAL A 118 -9.13 -5.40 29.04
N ALA A 119 -8.65 -4.77 27.97
CA ALA A 119 -7.23 -4.42 27.82
C ALA A 119 -6.78 -3.46 28.91
N GLN A 120 -7.58 -2.42 29.21
CA GLN A 120 -7.28 -1.45 30.28
C GLN A 120 -7.27 -2.08 31.67
N GLU A 121 -8.21 -3.00 31.95
CA GLU A 121 -8.23 -3.74 33.22
C GLU A 121 -6.99 -4.62 33.37
N ARG A 122 -6.62 -5.38 32.34
CA ARG A 122 -5.39 -6.18 32.34
C ARG A 122 -4.13 -5.33 32.49
N MET A 123 -4.07 -4.17 31.88
CA MET A 123 -2.96 -3.22 32.08
C MET A 123 -2.88 -2.75 33.54
N LYS A 124 -4.03 -2.41 34.16
CA LYS A 124 -4.08 -2.01 35.58
C LYS A 124 -3.66 -3.17 36.47
N GLU A 125 -4.12 -4.38 36.18
CA GLU A 125 -3.74 -5.57 36.92
C GLU A 125 -2.25 -5.89 36.78
N ALA A 126 -1.71 -5.83 35.57
CA ALA A 126 -0.27 -5.99 35.34
C ALA A 126 0.55 -4.91 36.07
N GLN A 127 0.08 -3.68 36.12
CA GLN A 127 0.71 -2.60 36.89
C GLN A 127 0.63 -2.85 38.40
N ARG A 128 -0.52 -3.36 38.87
CA ARG A 128 -0.72 -3.76 40.29
C ARG A 128 0.19 -4.91 40.68
N LEU A 129 0.23 -5.96 39.88
CA LEU A 129 1.14 -7.09 40.06
C LEU A 129 2.59 -6.66 40.04
N ARG A 130 2.98 -5.76 39.11
CA ARG A 130 4.32 -5.18 39.04
C ARG A 130 4.64 -4.38 40.31
N LYS A 131 3.69 -3.59 40.85
CA LYS A 131 3.86 -2.89 42.14
C LYS A 131 3.98 -3.85 43.30
N GLN A 132 3.12 -4.86 43.39
CA GLN A 132 3.19 -5.90 44.42
C GLN A 132 4.51 -6.67 44.34
N TRP A 133 4.93 -7.00 43.15
CA TRP A 133 6.20 -7.65 42.87
C TRP A 133 7.41 -6.78 43.30
N MET A 134 7.35 -5.48 43.05
CA MET A 134 8.36 -4.52 43.51
C MET A 134 8.39 -4.40 45.05
N GLN A 135 7.24 -4.57 45.73
CA GLN A 135 7.18 -4.58 47.16
C GLN A 135 7.72 -5.90 47.78
N TYR A 136 7.39 -7.04 47.20
CA TYR A 136 7.97 -8.36 47.59
C TYR A 136 9.50 -8.41 47.40
N ARG A 137 10.00 -7.57 46.54
CA ARG A 137 11.40 -7.52 46.14
C ARG A 137 12.36 -6.87 47.14
N ALA A 138 11.83 -6.03 48.00
CA ALA A 138 12.63 -5.42 49.06
C ALA A 138 13.18 -6.44 50.04
N GLU A 139 12.65 -7.67 50.00
CA GLU A 139 12.93 -8.71 50.98
C GLU A 139 13.84 -9.87 50.49
N ASP A 140 14.15 -10.00 49.17
CA ASP A 140 14.85 -11.20 48.71
C ASP A 140 15.89 -10.92 47.56
N GLY A 141 17.17 -10.90 47.94
CA GLY A 141 18.29 -10.55 47.06
C GLY A 141 18.57 -11.53 45.89
N GLN A 142 17.94 -12.70 45.83
CA GLN A 142 18.08 -13.68 44.75
C GLN A 142 17.25 -13.33 43.50
N THR A 143 16.22 -12.52 43.68
CA THR A 143 15.31 -12.08 42.61
C THR A 143 15.91 -11.03 41.69
N ASP A 144 16.94 -10.31 42.15
CA ASP A 144 17.57 -9.22 41.39
C ASP A 144 18.27 -9.67 40.09
N ALA A 145 18.81 -10.87 40.08
CA ALA A 145 19.49 -11.41 38.89
C ALA A 145 18.48 -11.76 37.79
N LEU A 146 17.38 -12.42 38.15
CA LEU A 146 16.32 -12.82 37.22
C LEU A 146 15.61 -11.62 36.58
N ILE A 147 15.50 -10.55 37.32
CA ILE A 147 14.85 -9.33 36.81
C ILE A 147 15.79 -8.50 35.96
N ARG A 148 17.06 -8.39 36.29
CA ARG A 148 18.04 -7.78 35.40
C ARG A 148 18.07 -8.51 34.06
N ASP A 149 18.02 -9.84 34.09
CA ASP A 149 17.96 -10.64 32.87
C ASP A 149 16.65 -10.41 32.07
N SER A 150 15.50 -10.35 32.76
CA SER A 150 14.20 -10.05 32.15
C SER A 150 14.14 -8.63 31.57
N LEU A 151 14.67 -7.63 32.29
CA LEU A 151 14.77 -6.26 31.80
C LEU A 151 15.75 -6.13 30.64
N ALA A 152 16.87 -6.88 30.67
CA ALA A 152 17.80 -6.93 29.57
C ALA A 152 17.17 -7.55 28.32
N LYS A 153 16.41 -8.63 28.48
CA LYS A 153 15.63 -9.25 27.38
C LYS A 153 14.58 -8.30 26.83
N MET A 154 13.81 -7.63 27.68
CA MET A 154 12.83 -6.64 27.23
C MET A 154 13.48 -5.48 26.44
N LYS A 155 14.59 -4.93 26.94
CA LYS A 155 15.34 -3.89 26.24
C LYS A 155 15.87 -4.37 24.89
N GLU A 156 16.34 -5.60 24.83
CA GLU A 156 16.82 -6.19 23.57
C GLU A 156 15.68 -6.41 22.58
N GLU A 157 14.50 -6.84 23.05
CA GLU A 157 13.30 -6.93 22.20
C GLU A 157 12.82 -5.57 21.71
N GLU A 158 12.80 -4.56 22.59
CA GLU A 158 12.49 -3.18 22.18
C GLU A 158 13.49 -2.67 21.13
N ARG A 159 14.77 -2.95 21.32
CA ARG A 159 15.80 -2.61 20.34
C ARG A 159 15.56 -3.31 19.00
N LYS A 160 15.24 -4.61 19.02
CA LYS A 160 14.91 -5.37 17.80
C LYS A 160 13.68 -4.83 17.09
N ARG A 161 12.63 -4.50 17.85
CA ARG A 161 11.43 -3.84 17.32
C ARG A 161 11.74 -2.48 16.68
N GLY A 162 12.56 -1.65 17.33
CA GLY A 162 13.00 -0.36 16.78
C GLY A 162 13.74 -0.53 15.45
N VAL A 163 14.72 -1.44 15.40
CA VAL A 163 15.45 -1.75 14.16
C VAL A 163 14.52 -2.28 13.07
N TRP A 164 13.55 -3.11 13.44
CA TRP A 164 12.57 -3.62 12.47
C TRP A 164 11.67 -2.50 11.94
N GLN A 165 11.17 -1.61 12.80
CA GLN A 165 10.36 -0.45 12.40
C GLN A 165 11.13 0.48 11.44
N GLU A 166 12.40 0.75 11.71
CA GLU A 166 13.25 1.53 10.81
C GLU A 166 13.40 0.86 9.43
N LYS A 167 13.64 -0.46 9.41
CA LYS A 167 13.71 -1.23 8.16
C LYS A 167 12.40 -1.18 7.39
N MET A 168 11.26 -1.33 8.09
CA MET A 168 9.93 -1.23 7.51
C MET A 168 9.70 0.15 6.91
N ALA A 169 9.97 1.23 7.65
CA ALA A 169 9.82 2.59 7.16
C ALA A 169 10.68 2.86 5.93
N ALA A 170 11.94 2.42 5.95
CA ALA A 170 12.83 2.54 4.80
C ALA A 170 12.32 1.78 3.57
N GLN A 171 11.77 0.58 3.78
CA GLN A 171 11.24 -0.22 2.68
C GLN A 171 9.92 0.33 2.12
N ILE A 172 9.06 0.88 2.98
CA ILE A 172 7.85 1.62 2.56
C ILE A 172 8.24 2.82 1.71
N ALA A 173 9.22 3.61 2.14
CA ALA A 173 9.70 4.76 1.37
C ALA A 173 10.26 4.35 0.00
N LYS A 174 10.99 3.23 -0.09
CA LYS A 174 11.47 2.67 -1.37
C LYS A 174 10.32 2.26 -2.28
N ARG A 175 9.33 1.55 -1.75
CA ARG A 175 8.13 1.17 -2.48
C ARG A 175 7.41 2.40 -3.03
N ASP A 176 7.16 3.38 -2.19
CA ASP A 176 6.41 4.59 -2.57
C ASP A 176 7.16 5.41 -3.62
N ALA A 177 8.50 5.48 -3.50
CA ALA A 177 9.34 6.12 -4.52
C ALA A 177 9.26 5.39 -5.88
N ALA A 178 9.26 4.06 -5.87
CA ALA A 178 9.16 3.27 -7.11
C ALA A 178 7.75 3.35 -7.72
N LEU A 179 6.69 3.34 -6.90
CA LEU A 179 5.30 3.44 -7.36
C LEU A 179 4.97 4.79 -8.01
N ARG A 180 5.76 5.85 -7.78
CA ARG A 180 5.57 7.16 -8.44
C ARG A 180 5.65 7.10 -9.97
N PHE A 181 6.37 6.14 -10.51
CA PHE A 181 6.50 5.93 -11.95
C PHE A 181 5.36 5.10 -12.54
N LEU A 182 4.54 4.48 -11.70
CA LEU A 182 3.48 3.58 -12.12
C LEU A 182 2.10 4.23 -12.07
N VAL A 183 1.19 3.65 -12.83
CA VAL A 183 -0.25 3.84 -12.70
C VAL A 183 -0.86 2.53 -12.24
N SER A 184 -1.88 2.62 -11.41
CA SER A 184 -2.61 1.45 -10.93
C SER A 184 -4.03 1.42 -11.48
N GLN A 185 -4.50 0.22 -11.79
CA GLN A 185 -5.88 -0.04 -12.18
C GLN A 185 -6.42 -1.16 -11.30
N LYS A 186 -7.48 -0.87 -10.55
CA LYS A 186 -8.12 -1.85 -9.68
C LYS A 186 -9.24 -2.55 -10.45
N ASP A 187 -9.20 -3.88 -10.46
CA ASP A 187 -10.35 -4.68 -10.88
C ASP A 187 -11.43 -4.60 -9.79
N ARG A 188 -12.60 -4.08 -10.19
CA ARG A 188 -13.74 -3.91 -9.27
C ARG A 188 -14.35 -5.24 -8.82
N VAL A 189 -14.22 -6.28 -9.61
CA VAL A 189 -14.85 -7.58 -9.36
C VAL A 189 -13.91 -8.52 -8.61
N GLY A 190 -12.66 -8.62 -9.05
CA GLY A 190 -11.68 -9.58 -8.52
C GLY A 190 -10.87 -9.09 -7.32
N GLY A 191 -10.88 -7.79 -7.02
CA GLY A 191 -10.04 -7.21 -5.95
C GLY A 191 -8.56 -7.10 -6.31
N ILE A 192 -8.19 -7.40 -7.55
CA ILE A 192 -6.80 -7.37 -8.04
C ILE A 192 -6.43 -5.93 -8.42
N VAL A 193 -5.21 -5.52 -8.09
CA VAL A 193 -4.64 -4.25 -8.52
C VAL A 193 -3.53 -4.52 -9.54
N TRP A 194 -3.66 -3.92 -10.70
CA TRP A 194 -2.65 -3.98 -11.76
C TRP A 194 -1.82 -2.71 -11.74
N TYR A 195 -0.50 -2.82 -11.83
CA TYR A 195 0.42 -1.70 -11.95
C TYR A 195 1.20 -1.80 -13.24
N GLN A 196 1.31 -0.69 -13.96
CA GLN A 196 2.13 -0.56 -15.16
C GLN A 196 2.84 0.79 -15.17
N ASP A 197 3.92 0.94 -15.94
CA ASP A 197 4.61 2.22 -16.06
C ASP A 197 3.70 3.27 -16.72
N ARG A 198 3.76 4.51 -16.23
CA ARG A 198 2.97 5.64 -16.77
C ARG A 198 3.27 5.96 -18.22
N SER A 199 4.47 5.63 -18.69
CA SER A 199 4.86 5.85 -20.07
C SER A 199 4.40 4.75 -21.01
N THR A 200 3.85 3.64 -20.46
CA THR A 200 3.23 2.58 -21.25
C THR A 200 1.84 3.07 -21.64
N PRO A 201 1.55 3.29 -22.93
CA PRO A 201 0.26 3.83 -23.35
C PRO A 201 -0.87 2.84 -22.96
N PRO A 202 -2.03 3.38 -22.56
CA PRO A 202 -3.22 2.57 -22.43
C PRO A 202 -3.66 2.15 -23.84
N GLY A 203 -3.42 0.91 -24.17
CA GLY A 203 -3.71 0.38 -25.50
C GLY A 203 -2.49 -0.35 -26.06
N ARG A 204 -2.73 -1.54 -26.50
CA ARG A 204 -1.75 -2.56 -26.88
C ARG A 204 -0.94 -2.22 -28.16
N GLU A 205 -0.91 -0.96 -28.60
CA GLU A 205 -0.48 -0.66 -29.98
C GLU A 205 0.92 -0.07 -30.14
N GLN A 206 1.60 0.39 -29.09
CA GLN A 206 2.83 1.17 -29.28
C GLN A 206 4.11 0.51 -28.79
N GLU A 207 4.09 -0.30 -27.74
CA GLU A 207 5.28 -1.00 -27.27
C GLU A 207 5.07 -2.51 -27.33
N PRO A 208 5.95 -3.24 -28.03
CA PRO A 208 5.75 -4.67 -28.27
C PRO A 208 5.97 -5.55 -27.04
N ILE A 209 6.55 -5.00 -25.99
CA ILE A 209 6.86 -5.69 -24.73
C ILE A 209 6.76 -4.72 -23.55
N PHE A 210 6.16 -5.16 -22.46
CA PHE A 210 6.11 -4.42 -21.21
C PHE A 210 5.93 -5.33 -20.00
N LEU A 211 6.18 -4.82 -18.82
CA LEU A 211 5.94 -5.50 -17.55
C LEU A 211 4.67 -4.97 -16.87
N VAL A 212 4.01 -5.85 -16.16
CA VAL A 212 2.90 -5.52 -15.26
C VAL A 212 3.12 -6.18 -13.90
N ILE A 213 2.71 -5.53 -12.83
CA ILE A 213 2.57 -6.15 -11.52
C ILE A 213 1.10 -6.45 -11.31
N ARG A 214 0.79 -7.68 -10.95
CA ARG A 214 -0.53 -8.09 -10.47
C ARG A 214 -0.45 -8.27 -8.97
N ASP A 215 -1.13 -7.42 -8.24
CA ASP A 215 -1.26 -7.50 -6.79
C ASP A 215 -2.63 -8.08 -6.45
N GLY A 216 -2.65 -9.36 -6.15
CA GLY A 216 -3.82 -10.13 -5.76
C GLY A 216 -3.88 -10.41 -4.26
N ARG A 217 -3.14 -9.69 -3.41
CA ARG A 217 -3.16 -9.90 -1.95
C ARG A 217 -4.54 -9.73 -1.32
N HIS A 218 -5.44 -9.10 -2.04
CA HIS A 218 -6.85 -8.93 -1.66
C HIS A 218 -7.78 -9.52 -2.73
N ALA A 219 -7.30 -10.47 -3.51
CA ALA A 219 -8.11 -11.16 -4.49
C ALA A 219 -9.19 -11.99 -3.80
N ARG A 220 -10.39 -12.03 -4.41
CA ARG A 220 -11.49 -12.88 -3.92
C ARG A 220 -11.28 -14.35 -4.23
N ASP A 221 -10.48 -14.63 -5.22
CA ASP A 221 -10.13 -15.97 -5.68
C ASP A 221 -8.72 -16.31 -5.20
N GLU A 222 -8.60 -17.30 -4.33
CA GLU A 222 -7.32 -17.78 -3.77
C GLU A 222 -6.32 -18.18 -4.86
N SER A 223 -6.78 -18.65 -6.01
CA SER A 223 -5.90 -18.97 -7.15
C SER A 223 -5.20 -17.73 -7.74
N GLN A 224 -5.68 -16.53 -7.40
CA GLN A 224 -5.14 -15.26 -7.87
C GLN A 224 -4.44 -14.48 -6.76
N GLU A 225 -4.31 -15.08 -5.57
CA GLU A 225 -3.67 -14.46 -4.44
C GLU A 225 -2.17 -14.30 -4.68
N GLY A 226 -1.64 -13.20 -4.17
CA GLY A 226 -0.20 -12.93 -4.18
C GLY A 226 0.20 -11.72 -5.02
N LEU A 227 1.50 -11.51 -5.02
CA LEU A 227 2.15 -10.46 -5.81
C LEU A 227 2.90 -11.14 -6.96
N HIS A 228 2.52 -10.84 -8.18
CA HIS A 228 3.07 -11.45 -9.39
C HIS A 228 3.63 -10.40 -10.33
N LEU A 229 4.74 -10.75 -10.97
CA LEU A 229 5.33 -9.97 -12.06
C LEU A 229 5.06 -10.67 -13.37
N GLY A 230 4.37 -10.00 -14.29
CA GLY A 230 4.06 -10.54 -15.61
C GLY A 230 4.84 -9.82 -16.72
N LEU A 231 5.35 -10.60 -17.68
CA LEU A 231 5.90 -10.10 -18.93
C LEU A 231 4.84 -10.22 -20.00
N GLN A 232 4.38 -9.10 -20.53
CA GLN A 232 3.43 -9.08 -21.63
C GLN A 232 4.12 -8.71 -22.93
N VAL A 233 3.84 -9.50 -23.94
CA VAL A 233 4.31 -9.27 -25.32
C VAL A 233 3.11 -9.22 -26.22
N HIS A 234 3.07 -8.21 -27.11
CA HIS A 234 2.00 -8.12 -28.09
C HIS A 234 2.48 -7.46 -29.39
N ARG A 235 1.78 -7.79 -30.44
CA ARG A 235 2.03 -7.24 -31.77
C ARG A 235 0.79 -7.29 -32.62
N ARG A 236 0.44 -6.16 -33.24
CA ARG A 236 -0.63 -6.10 -34.23
C ARG A 236 -0.11 -6.52 -35.59
N GLN A 237 -0.82 -7.45 -36.25
CA GLN A 237 -0.55 -7.77 -37.65
C GLN A 237 -1.07 -6.66 -38.56
N LYS A 238 -0.29 -6.32 -39.59
CA LYS A 238 -0.74 -5.41 -40.65
C LYS A 238 -1.65 -6.10 -41.68
N VAL A 239 -1.82 -7.40 -41.59
CA VAL A 239 -2.60 -8.23 -42.53
C VAL A 239 -3.85 -8.71 -41.81
N ALA A 240 -5.00 -8.60 -42.48
CA ALA A 240 -6.27 -9.06 -41.94
C ALA A 240 -6.18 -10.52 -41.45
N PRO A 241 -6.77 -10.83 -40.28
CA PRO A 241 -6.76 -12.21 -39.77
C PRO A 241 -7.38 -13.16 -40.78
N ARG A 242 -6.67 -14.22 -41.10
CA ARG A 242 -7.26 -15.30 -41.89
C ARG A 242 -8.30 -16.02 -41.04
N LYS A 243 -9.51 -16.17 -41.54
CA LYS A 243 -10.56 -17.02 -40.94
C LYS A 243 -10.01 -18.43 -40.74
N GLY A 244 -9.69 -18.81 -39.52
CA GLY A 244 -9.16 -20.14 -39.17
C GLY A 244 -8.70 -20.19 -37.72
N ALA A 245 -8.33 -21.37 -37.24
CA ALA A 245 -7.92 -21.61 -35.85
C ALA A 245 -6.86 -20.62 -35.34
N ALA A 246 -6.96 -20.26 -34.07
CA ALA A 246 -5.98 -19.47 -33.38
C ALA A 246 -4.57 -19.99 -33.66
N ARG A 247 -3.69 -19.12 -34.20
CA ARG A 247 -2.32 -19.48 -34.48
C ARG A 247 -1.47 -19.28 -33.23
N ASP A 248 -0.68 -20.29 -32.96
CA ASP A 248 0.33 -20.21 -31.90
C ASP A 248 1.63 -19.71 -32.53
N VAL A 249 2.06 -18.52 -32.08
CA VAL A 249 3.26 -17.84 -32.56
C VAL A 249 4.34 -17.93 -31.50
N LYS A 250 5.45 -18.56 -31.83
CA LYS A 250 6.60 -18.63 -30.93
C LYS A 250 7.27 -17.24 -30.90
N VAL A 251 7.50 -16.73 -29.68
CA VAL A 251 8.21 -15.47 -29.46
C VAL A 251 9.50 -15.74 -28.71
N SER A 252 10.62 -15.28 -29.26
CA SER A 252 11.92 -15.30 -28.58
C SER A 252 12.35 -13.88 -28.26
N VAL A 253 12.96 -13.71 -27.08
CA VAL A 253 13.56 -12.45 -26.63
C VAL A 253 15.07 -12.54 -26.78
N LEU A 254 15.62 -11.81 -27.73
CA LEU A 254 17.04 -11.80 -28.01
C LEU A 254 17.70 -10.59 -27.34
N ALA A 255 18.66 -10.83 -26.46
CA ALA A 255 19.51 -9.82 -25.83
C ALA A 255 20.92 -9.91 -26.41
N ASP A 256 21.38 -8.86 -27.05
CA ASP A 256 22.68 -8.80 -27.75
C ASP A 256 22.93 -10.03 -28.67
N GLY A 257 21.85 -10.45 -29.35
CA GLY A 257 21.85 -11.58 -30.30
C GLY A 257 21.70 -12.97 -29.68
N LYS A 258 21.66 -13.09 -28.33
CA LYS A 258 21.46 -14.36 -27.63
C LYS A 258 20.02 -14.48 -27.17
N ASP A 259 19.40 -15.66 -27.39
CA ASP A 259 18.08 -15.97 -26.85
C ASP A 259 18.15 -16.08 -25.32
N LEU A 260 17.29 -15.35 -24.64
CA LEU A 260 17.18 -15.37 -23.18
C LEU A 260 16.40 -16.57 -22.65
N GLY A 261 15.80 -17.38 -23.53
CA GLY A 261 15.05 -18.57 -23.16
C GLY A 261 13.71 -18.28 -22.47
N PHE A 262 13.08 -17.15 -22.79
CA PHE A 262 11.67 -16.95 -22.45
C PHE A 262 10.83 -17.83 -23.38
N TYR A 263 10.07 -18.73 -22.80
CA TYR A 263 9.14 -19.60 -23.56
C TYR A 263 7.81 -18.88 -23.76
N LEU A 264 7.78 -17.93 -24.71
CA LEU A 264 6.62 -17.12 -24.96
C LEU A 264 5.87 -17.68 -26.16
N HIS A 265 4.58 -17.95 -25.96
CA HIS A 265 3.65 -18.31 -27.01
C HIS A 265 2.60 -17.23 -27.14
N ALA A 266 2.61 -16.49 -28.23
CA ALA A 266 1.62 -15.48 -28.49
C ALA A 266 0.40 -16.12 -29.19
N ARG A 267 -0.78 -15.77 -28.68
CA ARG A 267 -2.07 -16.16 -29.29
C ARG A 267 -2.59 -15.00 -30.13
N GLU A 268 -3.21 -15.32 -31.25
CA GLU A 268 -3.90 -14.33 -32.08
C GLU A 268 -5.34 -14.15 -31.58
N ASP A 269 -5.72 -12.90 -31.33
CA ASP A 269 -7.11 -12.54 -31.03
C ASP A 269 -7.91 -12.25 -32.32
N LEU A 270 -9.20 -11.96 -32.16
CA LEU A 270 -10.11 -11.69 -33.27
C LEU A 270 -9.73 -10.45 -34.09
N ASP A 271 -8.94 -9.54 -33.51
CA ASP A 271 -8.49 -8.31 -34.13
C ASP A 271 -7.11 -8.44 -34.79
N GLY A 272 -6.55 -9.66 -34.85
CA GLY A 272 -5.22 -9.93 -35.38
C GLY A 272 -4.10 -9.43 -34.49
N LEU A 273 -4.35 -9.27 -33.19
CA LEU A 273 -3.34 -8.96 -32.20
C LEU A 273 -2.74 -10.24 -31.64
N TRP A 274 -1.44 -10.42 -31.77
CA TRP A 274 -0.71 -11.45 -31.07
C TRP A 274 -0.35 -10.99 -29.67
N TRP A 275 -0.70 -11.76 -28.66
CA TRP A 275 -0.38 -11.45 -27.28
C TRP A 275 0.08 -12.68 -26.50
N SER A 276 0.95 -12.46 -25.53
CA SER A 276 1.41 -13.45 -24.58
C SER A 276 1.57 -12.80 -23.21
N ASP A 277 1.20 -13.53 -22.17
CA ASP A 277 1.39 -13.13 -20.76
C ASP A 277 2.13 -14.26 -20.04
N ASN A 278 3.24 -13.91 -19.39
CA ASN A 278 4.10 -14.87 -18.69
C ASN A 278 4.47 -14.36 -17.31
N ALA A 279 4.27 -15.20 -16.30
CA ALA A 279 4.74 -14.94 -14.97
C ALA A 279 6.27 -15.02 -14.91
N LEU A 280 6.88 -14.09 -14.17
CA LEU A 280 8.32 -14.01 -13.95
C LEU A 280 8.67 -14.11 -12.46
N ASP A 281 7.82 -14.76 -11.67
CA ASP A 281 7.94 -14.80 -10.21
C ASP A 281 9.05 -15.73 -9.73
N ASP A 282 9.51 -16.63 -10.59
CA ASP A 282 10.60 -17.55 -10.30
C ASP A 282 11.97 -16.87 -10.43
N TYR A 283 12.96 -17.48 -9.82
CA TYR A 283 14.34 -16.98 -9.84
C TYR A 283 14.88 -16.87 -11.27
N ASP A 284 14.61 -17.84 -12.10
CA ASP A 284 15.08 -17.89 -13.49
C ASP A 284 14.44 -16.79 -14.34
N GLY A 285 13.15 -16.53 -14.14
CA GLY A 285 12.43 -15.45 -14.84
C GLY A 285 12.98 -14.09 -14.50
N LEU A 286 13.25 -13.84 -13.21
CA LEU A 286 13.85 -12.59 -12.75
C LEU A 286 15.29 -12.41 -13.26
N GLU A 287 16.10 -13.47 -13.28
CA GLU A 287 17.46 -13.41 -13.82
C GLU A 287 17.45 -13.11 -15.33
N ARG A 288 16.58 -13.76 -16.10
CA ARG A 288 16.40 -13.48 -17.53
C ARG A 288 15.95 -12.05 -17.77
N LEU A 289 15.03 -11.55 -16.94
CA LEU A 289 14.60 -10.15 -16.98
C LEU A 289 15.77 -9.20 -16.73
N ASP A 290 16.60 -9.46 -15.74
CA ASP A 290 17.78 -8.63 -15.45
C ASP A 290 18.76 -8.60 -16.62
N ARG A 291 19.00 -9.74 -17.27
CA ARG A 291 19.81 -9.81 -18.50
C ARG A 291 19.20 -9.00 -19.64
N LEU A 292 17.86 -9.05 -19.80
CA LEU A 292 17.15 -8.24 -20.78
C LEU A 292 17.35 -6.73 -20.53
N LEU A 293 17.19 -6.31 -19.28
CA LEU A 293 17.30 -4.90 -18.90
C LEU A 293 18.73 -4.34 -19.01
N GLN A 294 19.75 -5.20 -18.86
CA GLN A 294 21.17 -4.83 -18.98
C GLN A 294 21.69 -4.84 -20.44
N ALA A 295 21.02 -5.55 -21.33
CA ALA A 295 21.45 -5.71 -22.72
C ALA A 295 21.52 -4.35 -23.45
N ARG A 296 22.50 -4.21 -24.36
CA ARG A 296 22.60 -3.03 -25.22
C ARG A 296 21.49 -3.00 -26.28
N LYS A 297 21.23 -4.16 -26.87
CA LYS A 297 20.22 -4.34 -27.92
C LYS A 297 19.28 -5.47 -27.54
N VAL A 298 17.99 -5.20 -27.53
CA VAL A 298 16.94 -6.21 -27.32
C VAL A 298 16.04 -6.25 -28.54
N VAL A 299 15.74 -7.46 -29.00
CA VAL A 299 14.89 -7.72 -30.15
C VAL A 299 13.91 -8.84 -29.83
N LEU A 300 12.65 -8.62 -30.14
CA LEU A 300 11.62 -9.67 -30.13
C LEU A 300 11.59 -10.33 -31.48
N ARG A 301 11.69 -11.65 -31.50
CA ARG A 301 11.59 -12.46 -32.72
C ARG A 301 10.30 -13.26 -32.67
N PHE A 302 9.39 -12.94 -33.57
CA PHE A 302 8.13 -13.65 -33.76
C PHE A 302 8.29 -14.66 -34.91
N VAL A 303 7.96 -15.92 -34.65
CA VAL A 303 8.05 -17.00 -35.62
C VAL A 303 6.67 -17.59 -35.82
N ASP A 304 6.11 -17.40 -37.01
CA ASP A 304 4.83 -17.96 -37.47
C ASP A 304 5.11 -18.87 -38.67
N GLY A 305 5.32 -20.15 -38.42
CA GLY A 305 5.74 -21.10 -39.44
C GLY A 305 7.08 -20.70 -40.09
N GLN A 306 7.06 -20.38 -41.40
CA GLN A 306 8.25 -19.94 -42.12
C GLN A 306 8.53 -18.42 -42.00
N ARG A 307 7.58 -17.66 -41.46
CA ARG A 307 7.69 -16.23 -41.39
C ARG A 307 8.36 -15.83 -40.06
N VAL A 308 9.46 -15.12 -40.19
CA VAL A 308 10.18 -14.52 -39.03
C VAL A 308 10.07 -13.02 -39.11
N VAL A 309 9.68 -12.41 -37.99
CA VAL A 309 9.63 -10.96 -37.86
C VAL A 309 10.35 -10.53 -36.59
N GLU A 310 11.28 -9.59 -36.76
CA GLU A 310 12.03 -9.02 -35.67
C GLU A 310 11.55 -7.59 -35.37
N VAL A 311 11.36 -7.31 -34.08
CA VAL A 311 10.91 -6.01 -33.58
C VAL A 311 11.88 -5.55 -32.51
N PRO A 312 12.60 -4.42 -32.73
CA PRO A 312 13.50 -3.88 -31.71
C PRO A 312 12.68 -3.36 -30.50
N VAL A 313 13.19 -3.61 -29.31
CA VAL A 313 12.65 -3.04 -28.06
C VAL A 313 13.25 -1.67 -27.84
N SER A 314 12.41 -0.66 -27.70
CA SER A 314 12.85 0.71 -27.52
C SER A 314 13.59 0.93 -26.19
N PRO A 315 14.52 1.90 -26.11
CA PRO A 315 15.10 2.31 -24.83
C PRO A 315 14.04 2.76 -23.81
N ARG A 316 12.97 3.40 -24.29
CA ARG A 316 11.84 3.83 -23.47
C ARG A 316 11.12 2.64 -22.84
N ALA A 317 10.81 1.61 -23.62
CA ALA A 317 10.20 0.37 -23.11
C ALA A 317 11.08 -0.28 -22.03
N ARG A 318 12.39 -0.34 -22.24
CA ARG A 318 13.32 -0.88 -21.25
C ARG A 318 13.37 -0.06 -19.97
N THR A 319 13.29 1.26 -20.05
CA THR A 319 13.20 2.15 -18.89
C THR A 319 11.89 1.91 -18.13
N ALA A 320 10.77 1.83 -18.84
CA ALA A 320 9.48 1.51 -18.28
C ALA A 320 9.49 0.15 -17.54
N MET A 321 10.08 -0.87 -18.16
CA MET A 321 10.25 -2.19 -17.52
C MET A 321 11.13 -2.12 -16.25
N ARG A 322 12.19 -1.30 -16.23
CA ARG A 322 12.99 -1.10 -14.99
C ARG A 322 12.15 -0.53 -13.86
N HIS A 323 11.34 0.49 -14.12
CA HIS A 323 10.46 1.06 -13.09
C HIS A 323 9.50 0.02 -12.50
N VAL A 324 8.88 -0.80 -13.35
CA VAL A 324 7.98 -1.86 -12.91
C VAL A 324 8.72 -2.94 -12.11
N ARG A 325 9.89 -3.38 -12.59
CA ARG A 325 10.74 -4.35 -11.89
C ARG A 325 11.19 -3.84 -10.52
N ASP A 326 11.62 -2.59 -10.43
CA ASP A 326 12.08 -1.98 -9.18
C ASP A 326 10.93 -1.84 -8.17
N ALA A 327 9.73 -1.48 -8.65
CA ALA A 327 8.52 -1.46 -7.83
C ALA A 327 8.14 -2.85 -7.32
N TYR A 328 8.17 -3.86 -8.19
CA TYR A 328 7.92 -5.25 -7.79
C TYR A 328 8.88 -5.72 -6.70
N GLN A 329 10.18 -5.47 -6.88
CA GLN A 329 11.19 -5.84 -5.87
C GLN A 329 10.95 -5.13 -4.54
N ALA A 330 10.60 -3.84 -4.57
CA ALA A 330 10.30 -3.09 -3.35
C ALA A 330 9.04 -3.61 -2.65
N MET A 331 7.98 -3.91 -3.39
CA MET A 331 6.75 -4.49 -2.86
C MET A 331 6.99 -5.90 -2.28
N ASN A 332 7.75 -6.74 -2.98
CA ASN A 332 8.06 -8.10 -2.55
C ASN A 332 8.96 -8.10 -1.30
N ALA A 333 9.95 -7.21 -1.25
CA ALA A 333 10.80 -7.05 -0.06
C ALA A 333 10.00 -6.59 1.17
N LEU A 334 9.01 -5.71 0.98
CA LEU A 334 8.11 -5.29 2.05
C LEU A 334 7.26 -6.47 2.56
N LYS A 335 6.67 -7.26 1.66
CA LYS A 335 5.92 -8.48 1.99
C LYS A 335 6.76 -9.44 2.85
N TRP A 336 8.03 -9.65 2.48
CA TRP A 336 8.93 -10.52 3.25
C TRP A 336 9.27 -9.97 4.63
N LEU A 337 9.39 -8.65 4.78
CA LEU A 337 9.60 -8.02 6.09
C LEU A 337 8.36 -8.14 6.97
N GLU A 338 7.18 -7.93 6.42
CA GLU A 338 5.88 -8.13 7.10
C GLU A 338 5.73 -9.56 7.60
N PHE A 339 6.06 -10.54 6.76
CA PHE A 339 5.96 -11.96 7.08
C PHE A 339 6.93 -12.39 8.20
N ARG A 340 8.15 -11.84 8.22
CA ARG A 340 9.18 -12.22 9.22
C ARG A 340 8.95 -11.62 10.60
N GLY A 341 8.19 -10.53 10.67
CA GLY A 341 7.99 -9.80 11.91
C GLY A 341 9.28 -9.17 12.48
N PRO A 342 9.16 -8.60 13.67
CA PRO A 342 10.27 -8.01 14.40
C PRO A 342 11.24 -9.03 14.98
#